data_531805ed5cce2a9e4e70da371e3c75f4
#
_entry.id   531805ed5cce2a9e4e70da371e3c75f4
#
_cell.length_a   1.000
_cell.length_b   1.000
_cell.length_c   1.000
_cell.angle_alpha   90.00
_cell.angle_beta   90.00
_cell.angle_gamma   90.00
#
_symmetry.space_group_name_H-M   'P 1'
#
loop_
_entity.id
_entity.type
_entity.pdbx_description
1 polymer ?
#
loop_
_entity_poly.entity_id
_entity_poly.type
_entity_poly.pdbx_seq_one_letter_code
_entity_poly.pdbx_strand_id
1 'polypeptide(L)'
;MIFVVYFIYSHYKSREYYSNIPIFRVFFYESFMITDELGLKIRQNLVYLPTLMQEKAIEKWSAFLLSRADNEIFLMKGYAGTGKSSLVGALVQTLTQLKQNVVLLAPTGRAAKVMSLYAQAPAYTIHKRIYRQKTFADMDSFQANVNLKSHTLFIVDEASMIANEGLSGSMFGTGRLVDDLVHFVYSCEGCRLMLVGDTAQLPPVGEEESPALCSGMLQGYGLNVTEIELTEVVRQTADSGILWNATSLRQLISNDEVYAFPRIRVGGFADIRTLPGNELIEALEESYYHCGTDQTIVVTRSNRRAIQYNQGIRGRILGHEEELSGGDLLMVAKNNYFWCKDNKELPFIANGDVAVVRRFRNERSLYGFRFADVTLQLPDYDDMELDAVVLLDTLRSEASALTRQEQEQLFHRVWEDYPEITNKQARAKKIKEDTYYNALQVKYAYAVTCHKAQGGQWQRVFIDQGYVTEDMLSPDYFRWLYTAITRATETVYLVNWPENQLLQME
;
A
#
# COMPACT_ATOMS: atom_id res chain seq x y z
N MET A 1 -0.18 -28.88 -2.76
CA MET A 1 -0.40 -29.44 -1.42
C MET A 1 -0.13 -30.95 -1.33
N ILE A 2 -0.62 -31.77 -2.22
CA ILE A 2 -0.28 -33.22 -2.28
C ILE A 2 1.24 -33.43 -2.46
N PHE A 3 1.95 -32.55 -3.16
CA PHE A 3 3.39 -32.65 -3.38
C PHE A 3 4.27 -32.37 -2.13
N VAL A 4 3.86 -31.51 -1.20
CA VAL A 4 4.58 -31.30 0.08
C VAL A 4 4.50 -32.57 0.92
N VAL A 5 3.31 -33.17 0.99
CA VAL A 5 3.07 -34.45 1.67
C VAL A 5 3.91 -35.54 1.02
N TYR A 6 4.03 -35.56 -0.31
CA TYR A 6 4.79 -36.60 -1.03
C TYR A 6 6.30 -36.43 -0.91
N PHE A 7 6.80 -35.20 -0.90
CA PHE A 7 8.25 -34.92 -0.77
C PHE A 7 8.75 -35.23 0.64
N ILE A 8 7.97 -34.88 1.65
CA ILE A 8 8.28 -35.19 3.05
C ILE A 8 8.12 -36.70 3.28
N TYR A 9 7.11 -37.34 2.70
CA TYR A 9 6.87 -38.78 2.77
C TYR A 9 8.01 -39.61 2.13
N SER A 10 8.58 -39.16 1.01
CA SER A 10 9.70 -39.84 0.35
C SER A 10 11.00 -39.81 1.17
N HIS A 11 11.19 -38.78 2.00
CA HIS A 11 12.38 -38.64 2.84
C HIS A 11 12.32 -39.49 4.12
N TYR A 12 11.11 -39.77 4.63
CA TYR A 12 10.91 -40.59 5.84
C TYR A 12 10.69 -42.07 5.60
N LYS A 13 10.36 -42.49 4.39
CA LYS A 13 10.15 -43.91 4.05
C LYS A 13 11.39 -44.78 4.17
N SER A 14 12.57 -44.22 4.42
CA SER A 14 13.82 -44.92 4.62
C SER A 14 14.11 -45.37 6.08
N ARG A 15 13.21 -45.13 7.01
CA ARG A 15 13.32 -45.64 8.40
C ARG A 15 12.22 -46.65 8.71
N GLU A 16 12.58 -47.92 8.63
CA GLU A 16 11.78 -49.05 9.14
C GLU A 16 11.53 -48.87 10.67
N TYR A 17 10.34 -48.49 11.00
CA TYR A 17 9.69 -48.72 12.31
C TYR A 17 8.26 -48.21 12.24
N TYR A 18 7.26 -49.06 12.05
CA TYR A 18 5.87 -48.85 12.47
C TYR A 18 4.93 -49.90 11.85
N SER A 19 4.88 -51.11 12.47
CA SER A 19 3.98 -52.15 11.99
C SER A 19 2.72 -52.33 12.84
N ASN A 20 2.46 -51.54 13.89
CA ASN A 20 1.33 -51.78 14.81
C ASN A 20 0.66 -50.50 15.38
N ILE A 21 0.24 -49.56 14.54
CA ILE A 21 -0.52 -48.39 14.98
C ILE A 21 -1.81 -48.29 14.17
N PRO A 22 -3.02 -48.16 14.79
CA PRO A 22 -4.27 -47.99 14.07
C PRO A 22 -4.24 -46.80 13.12
N ILE A 23 -4.74 -46.96 11.91
CA ILE A 23 -4.66 -45.98 10.79
C ILE A 23 -5.01 -44.54 11.22
N PHE A 24 -5.94 -44.33 12.14
CA PHE A 24 -6.32 -43.01 12.66
C PHE A 24 -5.23 -42.34 13.49
N ARG A 25 -4.43 -43.08 14.24
CA ARG A 25 -3.28 -42.53 15.00
C ARG A 25 -2.12 -42.18 14.08
N VAL A 26 -1.86 -42.93 13.01
CA VAL A 26 -0.84 -42.65 12.02
C VAL A 26 -1.14 -41.33 11.29
N PHE A 27 -2.38 -41.11 10.87
CA PHE A 27 -2.78 -39.85 10.22
C PHE A 27 -2.63 -38.61 11.14
N PHE A 28 -2.96 -38.76 12.43
CA PHE A 28 -2.83 -37.66 13.38
C PHE A 28 -1.35 -37.37 13.70
N TYR A 29 -0.51 -38.40 13.82
CA TYR A 29 0.93 -38.27 14.06
C TYR A 29 1.68 -37.72 12.83
N GLU A 30 1.33 -38.18 11.63
CA GLU A 30 1.89 -37.66 10.38
C GLU A 30 1.50 -36.19 10.14
N SER A 31 0.27 -35.82 10.39
CA SER A 31 -0.18 -34.43 10.28
C SER A 31 0.55 -33.52 11.28
N PHE A 32 0.74 -33.96 12.52
CA PHE A 32 1.46 -33.22 13.55
C PHE A 32 2.95 -33.05 13.21
N MET A 33 3.60 -34.12 12.76
CA MET A 33 5.01 -34.09 12.34
C MET A 33 5.26 -33.17 11.13
N ILE A 34 4.33 -33.14 10.16
CA ILE A 34 4.41 -32.26 8.98
C ILE A 34 4.22 -30.78 9.38
N THR A 35 3.31 -30.51 10.30
CA THR A 35 3.05 -29.16 10.82
C THR A 35 4.30 -28.61 11.53
N ASP A 36 4.94 -29.45 12.34
CA ASP A 36 6.18 -29.10 13.03
C ASP A 36 7.34 -28.84 12.06
N GLU A 37 7.46 -29.65 11.00
CA GLU A 37 8.52 -29.48 10.00
C GLU A 37 8.35 -28.18 9.19
N LEU A 38 7.14 -27.85 8.79
CA LEU A 38 6.86 -26.56 8.11
C LEU A 38 7.20 -25.39 9.02
N GLY A 39 6.78 -25.45 10.29
CA GLY A 39 7.11 -24.44 11.30
C GLY A 39 8.61 -24.30 11.50
N LEU A 40 9.35 -25.40 11.57
CA LEU A 40 10.81 -25.38 11.67
C LEU A 40 11.48 -24.70 10.47
N LYS A 41 11.03 -24.96 9.26
CA LYS A 41 11.55 -24.31 8.05
C LYS A 41 11.27 -22.82 8.02
N ILE A 42 10.09 -22.37 8.46
CA ILE A 42 9.79 -20.94 8.59
C ILE A 42 10.72 -20.28 9.60
N ARG A 43 10.97 -20.91 10.77
CA ARG A 43 11.91 -20.40 11.79
C ARG A 43 13.34 -20.31 11.25
N GLN A 44 13.79 -21.26 10.44
CA GLN A 44 15.11 -21.25 9.82
C GLN A 44 15.33 -20.10 8.83
N ASN A 45 14.25 -19.62 8.21
CA ASN A 45 14.29 -18.48 7.30
C ASN A 45 14.10 -17.13 8.02
N LEU A 46 13.84 -17.12 9.34
CA LEU A 46 13.84 -15.91 10.14
C LEU A 46 15.27 -15.53 10.53
N VAL A 47 15.61 -14.26 10.45
CA VAL A 47 16.94 -13.71 10.80
C VAL A 47 17.15 -13.65 12.33
N TYR A 48 16.07 -13.68 13.08
CA TYR A 48 16.07 -13.57 14.55
C TYR A 48 15.10 -14.58 15.18
N LEU A 49 15.27 -14.80 16.49
CA LEU A 49 14.35 -15.66 17.23
C LEU A 49 12.94 -15.06 17.25
N PRO A 50 11.91 -15.83 16.90
CA PRO A 50 10.54 -15.36 16.93
C PRO A 50 10.06 -15.05 18.36
N THR A 51 9.19 -14.06 18.49
CA THR A 51 8.47 -13.79 19.74
C THR A 51 7.40 -14.86 19.98
N LEU A 52 6.81 -14.88 21.20
CA LEU A 52 5.74 -15.83 21.51
C LEU A 52 4.53 -15.71 20.57
N MET A 53 4.18 -14.48 20.18
CA MET A 53 3.07 -14.26 19.25
C MET A 53 3.43 -14.66 17.82
N GLN A 54 4.68 -14.48 17.40
CA GLN A 54 5.17 -14.94 16.13
C GLN A 54 5.23 -16.47 16.06
N GLU A 55 5.62 -17.14 17.15
CA GLU A 55 5.54 -18.60 17.25
C GLU A 55 4.10 -19.11 17.04
N LYS A 56 3.14 -18.50 17.73
CA LYS A 56 1.71 -18.84 17.53
C LYS A 56 1.24 -18.58 16.10
N ALA A 57 1.77 -17.54 15.45
CA ALA A 57 1.45 -17.27 14.03
C ALA A 57 1.99 -18.38 13.13
N ILE A 58 3.23 -18.82 13.35
CA ILE A 58 3.84 -19.93 12.61
C ILE A 58 3.05 -21.23 12.78
N GLU A 59 2.63 -21.55 14.00
CA GLU A 59 1.80 -22.73 14.29
C GLU A 59 0.44 -22.65 13.56
N LYS A 60 -0.26 -21.53 13.65
CA LYS A 60 -1.53 -21.31 12.96
C LYS A 60 -1.37 -21.33 11.44
N TRP A 61 -0.28 -20.78 10.88
CA TRP A 61 0.01 -20.86 9.45
C TRP A 61 0.24 -22.28 8.99
N SER A 62 0.98 -23.06 9.77
CA SER A 62 1.22 -24.45 9.44
C SER A 62 -0.10 -25.25 9.41
N ALA A 63 -0.98 -25.03 10.36
CA ALA A 63 -2.30 -25.64 10.37
C ALA A 63 -3.17 -25.18 9.17
N PHE A 64 -3.23 -23.87 8.91
CA PHE A 64 -3.94 -23.25 7.79
C PHE A 64 -3.48 -23.77 6.42
N LEU A 65 -2.16 -23.87 6.20
CA LEU A 65 -1.60 -24.30 4.93
C LEU A 65 -1.79 -25.80 4.67
N LEU A 66 -1.86 -26.60 5.72
CA LEU A 66 -2.04 -28.05 5.64
C LEU A 66 -3.50 -28.49 5.75
N SER A 67 -4.42 -27.59 6.07
CA SER A 67 -5.84 -27.87 6.09
C SER A 67 -6.35 -28.35 4.72
N ARG A 68 -7.40 -29.16 4.73
CA ARG A 68 -8.07 -29.66 3.52
C ARG A 68 -9.33 -28.90 3.14
N ALA A 69 -9.73 -27.93 3.97
CA ALA A 69 -10.91 -27.11 3.70
C ALA A 69 -10.61 -26.09 2.59
N ASP A 70 -11.53 -25.88 1.66
CA ASP A 70 -11.35 -25.01 0.50
C ASP A 70 -11.78 -23.56 0.76
N ASN A 71 -12.48 -23.30 1.87
CA ASN A 71 -13.04 -21.99 2.21
C ASN A 71 -12.33 -21.31 3.38
N GLU A 72 -11.03 -21.53 3.54
CA GLU A 72 -10.26 -20.93 4.62
C GLU A 72 -9.53 -19.68 4.20
N ILE A 73 -9.58 -18.64 5.03
CA ILE A 73 -8.83 -17.41 4.93
C ILE A 73 -8.02 -17.17 6.20
N PHE A 74 -6.80 -16.65 6.03
CA PHE A 74 -5.96 -16.24 7.16
C PHE A 74 -5.91 -14.72 7.28
N LEU A 75 -6.20 -14.22 8.47
CA LEU A 75 -6.13 -12.80 8.80
C LEU A 75 -5.02 -12.55 9.81
N MET A 76 -3.94 -11.87 9.40
CA MET A 76 -2.85 -11.47 10.28
C MET A 76 -2.90 -9.98 10.51
N LYS A 77 -3.33 -9.59 11.69
CA LYS A 77 -3.25 -8.22 12.18
C LYS A 77 -1.96 -8.02 12.95
N GLY A 78 -1.41 -6.83 12.90
CA GLY A 78 -0.23 -6.52 13.71
C GLY A 78 0.21 -5.09 13.50
N TYR A 79 0.87 -4.55 14.50
CA TYR A 79 1.27 -3.15 14.57
C TYR A 79 2.67 -2.91 13.99
N ALA A 80 3.05 -1.64 13.88
CA ALA A 80 4.40 -1.27 13.47
C ALA A 80 5.43 -1.91 14.44
N GLY A 81 6.53 -2.44 13.88
CA GLY A 81 7.59 -3.06 14.65
C GLY A 81 7.32 -4.48 15.16
N THR A 82 6.14 -5.08 14.92
CA THR A 82 5.83 -6.46 15.33
C THR A 82 6.43 -7.54 14.43
N GLY A 83 7.13 -7.15 13.35
CA GLY A 83 7.84 -8.06 12.46
C GLY A 83 6.96 -8.76 11.41
N LYS A 84 5.76 -8.22 11.08
CA LYS A 84 4.88 -8.75 10.03
C LYS A 84 5.63 -9.06 8.73
N SER A 85 6.34 -8.07 8.19
CA SER A 85 7.05 -8.17 6.92
C SER A 85 8.14 -9.26 6.95
N SER A 86 8.93 -9.31 8.04
CA SER A 86 9.97 -10.34 8.20
C SER A 86 9.38 -11.74 8.29
N LEU A 87 8.25 -11.87 9.01
CA LEU A 87 7.55 -13.13 9.18
C LEU A 87 6.94 -13.61 7.85
N VAL A 88 6.29 -12.70 7.09
CA VAL A 88 5.77 -12.98 5.75
C VAL A 88 6.92 -13.33 4.78
N GLY A 89 8.04 -12.61 4.84
CA GLY A 89 9.23 -12.92 4.05
C GLY A 89 9.75 -14.32 4.29
N ALA A 90 9.89 -14.73 5.55
CA ALA A 90 10.29 -16.09 5.93
C ALA A 90 9.32 -17.16 5.43
N LEU A 91 8.00 -16.90 5.53
CA LEU A 91 6.98 -17.77 4.98
C LEU A 91 7.12 -17.93 3.46
N VAL A 92 7.24 -16.82 2.73
CA VAL A 92 7.37 -16.83 1.26
C VAL A 92 8.62 -17.58 0.81
N GLN A 93 9.76 -17.34 1.46
CA GLN A 93 11.00 -18.06 1.18
C GLN A 93 10.83 -19.56 1.43
N THR A 94 10.20 -19.95 2.54
CA THR A 94 9.92 -21.35 2.86
C THR A 94 9.05 -22.01 1.79
N LEU A 95 7.94 -21.35 1.40
CA LEU A 95 7.03 -21.87 0.39
C LEU A 95 7.69 -21.98 -0.99
N THR A 96 8.55 -21.02 -1.33
CA THR A 96 9.36 -21.04 -2.57
C THR A 96 10.33 -22.21 -2.58
N GLN A 97 11.05 -22.46 -1.48
CA GLN A 97 11.93 -23.63 -1.31
C GLN A 97 11.16 -24.95 -1.44
N LEU A 98 9.93 -24.99 -0.96
CA LEU A 98 9.02 -26.13 -1.08
C LEU A 98 8.31 -26.21 -2.44
N LYS A 99 8.63 -25.32 -3.40
CA LYS A 99 8.01 -25.21 -4.73
C LYS A 99 6.49 -25.07 -4.69
N GLN A 100 5.97 -24.37 -3.66
CA GLN A 100 4.58 -24.03 -3.56
C GLN A 100 4.29 -22.73 -4.32
N ASN A 101 3.11 -22.66 -4.94
CA ASN A 101 2.70 -21.46 -5.64
C ASN A 101 2.28 -20.38 -4.65
N VAL A 102 2.95 -19.22 -4.73
CA VAL A 102 2.61 -18.03 -3.94
C VAL A 102 2.45 -16.85 -4.88
N VAL A 103 1.47 -16.00 -4.63
CA VAL A 103 1.24 -14.73 -5.31
C VAL A 103 1.18 -13.62 -4.28
N LEU A 104 2.08 -12.64 -4.41
CA LEU A 104 2.18 -11.51 -3.51
C LEU A 104 1.44 -10.31 -4.10
N LEU A 105 0.58 -9.70 -3.29
CA LEU A 105 -0.29 -8.60 -3.70
C LEU A 105 -0.23 -7.46 -2.70
N ALA A 106 -0.40 -6.23 -3.19
CA ALA A 106 -0.55 -5.03 -2.37
C ALA A 106 -1.53 -4.03 -3.00
N PRO A 107 -2.11 -3.09 -2.24
CA PRO A 107 -3.05 -2.10 -2.79
C PRO A 107 -2.42 -1.13 -3.78
N THR A 108 -1.15 -0.76 -3.58
CA THR A 108 -0.43 0.25 -4.38
C THR A 108 0.86 -0.30 -4.97
N GLY A 109 1.39 0.34 -6.03
CA GLY A 109 2.67 -0.02 -6.66
C GLY A 109 3.83 0.06 -5.67
N ARG A 110 3.88 1.13 -4.86
CA ARG A 110 4.91 1.30 -3.84
C ARG A 110 4.87 0.22 -2.76
N ALA A 111 3.69 -0.12 -2.25
CA ALA A 111 3.55 -1.21 -1.28
C ALA A 111 3.96 -2.57 -1.89
N ALA A 112 3.61 -2.82 -3.17
CA ALA A 112 4.05 -4.01 -3.88
C ALA A 112 5.59 -4.07 -4.02
N LYS A 113 6.24 -2.95 -4.32
CA LYS A 113 7.71 -2.86 -4.38
C LYS A 113 8.35 -3.16 -3.02
N VAL A 114 7.87 -2.54 -1.94
CA VAL A 114 8.35 -2.82 -0.58
C VAL A 114 8.16 -4.29 -0.24
N MET A 115 6.99 -4.86 -0.57
CA MET A 115 6.71 -6.29 -0.36
C MET A 115 7.66 -7.19 -1.14
N SER A 116 7.96 -6.85 -2.40
CA SER A 116 8.88 -7.65 -3.22
C SER A 116 10.31 -7.66 -2.66
N LEU A 117 10.76 -6.55 -2.06
CA LEU A 117 12.09 -6.44 -1.46
C LEU A 117 12.25 -7.35 -0.23
N TYR A 118 11.32 -7.28 0.73
CA TYR A 118 11.45 -8.10 1.95
C TYR A 118 11.11 -9.58 1.71
N ALA A 119 10.21 -9.87 0.79
CA ALA A 119 9.84 -11.24 0.44
C ALA A 119 10.84 -11.90 -0.53
N GLN A 120 11.71 -11.12 -1.19
CA GLN A 120 12.64 -11.56 -2.24
C GLN A 120 11.91 -12.32 -3.38
N ALA A 121 10.70 -11.88 -3.70
CA ALA A 121 9.83 -12.48 -4.71
C ALA A 121 8.98 -11.39 -5.39
N PRO A 122 8.58 -11.58 -6.66
CA PRO A 122 7.76 -10.60 -7.37
C PRO A 122 6.42 -10.36 -6.67
N ALA A 123 6.09 -9.09 -6.41
CA ALA A 123 4.80 -8.66 -5.90
C ALA A 123 4.10 -7.74 -6.90
N TYR A 124 2.77 -7.73 -6.90
CA TYR A 124 1.95 -7.02 -7.85
C TYR A 124 0.87 -6.21 -7.13
N THR A 125 0.34 -5.18 -7.80
CA THR A 125 -0.87 -4.56 -7.25
C THR A 125 -2.06 -5.51 -7.40
N ILE A 126 -3.01 -5.45 -6.44
CA ILE A 126 -4.24 -6.23 -6.49
C ILE A 126 -4.92 -6.01 -7.84
N HIS A 127 -5.10 -4.75 -8.25
CA HIS A 127 -5.75 -4.37 -9.50
C HIS A 127 -5.09 -5.01 -10.73
N LYS A 128 -3.75 -4.98 -10.82
CA LYS A 128 -3.00 -5.61 -11.93
C LYS A 128 -3.27 -7.11 -12.03
N ARG A 129 -3.51 -7.76 -10.89
CA ARG A 129 -3.65 -9.22 -10.86
C ARG A 129 -5.06 -9.70 -11.10
N ILE A 130 -6.05 -9.05 -10.49
CA ILE A 130 -7.42 -9.54 -10.48
C ILE A 130 -8.31 -8.97 -11.58
N TYR A 131 -7.85 -7.91 -12.27
CA TYR A 131 -8.61 -7.31 -13.36
C TYR A 131 -7.89 -7.42 -14.70
N ARG A 132 -8.69 -7.45 -15.76
CA ARG A 132 -8.25 -7.38 -17.15
C ARG A 132 -9.14 -6.43 -17.94
N GLN A 133 -8.58 -5.77 -18.94
CA GLN A 133 -9.34 -4.95 -19.87
C GLN A 133 -10.23 -5.85 -20.76
N LYS A 134 -11.48 -5.49 -20.95
CA LYS A 134 -12.46 -6.30 -21.68
C LYS A 134 -12.14 -6.46 -23.16
N THR A 135 -11.95 -5.36 -23.87
CA THR A 135 -11.57 -5.25 -25.28
C THR A 135 -11.09 -3.83 -25.55
N PHE A 136 -10.41 -3.61 -26.68
CA PHE A 136 -10.03 -2.27 -27.16
C PHE A 136 -11.23 -1.32 -27.34
N ALA A 137 -12.46 -1.84 -27.43
CA ALA A 137 -13.66 -1.05 -27.61
C ALA A 137 -14.24 -0.49 -26.30
N ASP A 138 -13.96 -1.15 -25.16
CA ASP A 138 -14.47 -0.79 -23.82
C ASP A 138 -13.33 -0.33 -22.92
N MET A 139 -12.70 0.81 -23.24
CA MET A 139 -11.56 1.35 -22.46
C MET A 139 -11.92 1.72 -21.01
N ASP A 140 -13.20 1.78 -20.66
CA ASP A 140 -13.68 2.24 -19.35
C ASP A 140 -14.13 1.11 -18.41
N SER A 141 -14.04 -0.16 -18.81
CA SER A 141 -14.46 -1.23 -17.91
C SER A 141 -13.44 -2.35 -17.83
N PHE A 142 -12.91 -2.53 -16.64
CA PHE A 142 -12.09 -3.68 -16.28
C PHE A 142 -12.99 -4.75 -15.70
N GLN A 143 -12.92 -5.95 -16.25
CA GLN A 143 -13.62 -7.12 -15.70
C GLN A 143 -12.69 -7.88 -14.75
N ALA A 144 -13.29 -8.60 -13.81
CA ALA A 144 -12.58 -9.60 -13.05
C ALA A 144 -11.88 -10.58 -14.00
N ASN A 145 -10.61 -10.82 -13.76
CA ASN A 145 -9.82 -11.79 -14.50
C ASN A 145 -10.22 -13.21 -14.05
N VAL A 146 -9.87 -14.23 -14.82
CA VAL A 146 -10.02 -15.62 -14.41
C VAL A 146 -8.76 -16.04 -13.68
N ASN A 147 -8.91 -16.63 -12.49
CA ASN A 147 -7.78 -17.24 -11.80
C ASN A 147 -7.46 -18.59 -12.46
N LEU A 148 -6.29 -18.67 -13.08
CA LEU A 148 -5.81 -19.88 -13.76
C LEU A 148 -4.78 -20.67 -12.91
N LYS A 149 -4.52 -20.23 -11.69
CA LYS A 149 -3.52 -20.83 -10.79
C LYS A 149 -4.20 -21.59 -9.65
N SER A 150 -4.40 -22.87 -9.83
CA SER A 150 -4.85 -23.76 -8.75
C SER A 150 -3.80 -23.90 -7.64
N HIS A 151 -4.23 -24.32 -6.46
CA HIS A 151 -3.37 -24.63 -5.31
C HIS A 151 -2.35 -23.50 -5.01
N THR A 152 -2.82 -22.27 -4.98
CA THR A 152 -1.98 -21.07 -4.83
C THR A 152 -2.37 -20.31 -3.57
N LEU A 153 -1.36 -19.93 -2.78
CA LEU A 153 -1.54 -18.97 -1.68
C LEU A 153 -1.40 -17.54 -2.21
N PHE A 154 -2.46 -16.76 -2.05
CA PHE A 154 -2.44 -15.31 -2.30
C PHE A 154 -2.19 -14.61 -0.98
N ILE A 155 -1.13 -13.80 -0.89
CA ILE A 155 -0.82 -12.99 0.28
C ILE A 155 -1.00 -11.53 -0.10
N VAL A 156 -1.83 -10.81 0.65
CA VAL A 156 -2.08 -9.38 0.47
C VAL A 156 -1.53 -8.64 1.67
N ASP A 157 -0.52 -7.81 1.46
CA ASP A 157 -0.01 -6.90 2.49
C ASP A 157 -0.68 -5.52 2.40
N GLU A 158 -0.54 -4.71 3.45
CA GLU A 158 -1.20 -3.41 3.61
C GLU A 158 -2.73 -3.47 3.40
N ALA A 159 -3.37 -4.55 3.88
CA ALA A 159 -4.81 -4.75 3.74
C ALA A 159 -5.65 -3.67 4.45
N SER A 160 -5.06 -2.89 5.36
CA SER A 160 -5.66 -1.70 5.98
C SER A 160 -6.11 -0.63 4.99
N MET A 161 -5.56 -0.63 3.76
CA MET A 161 -5.88 0.35 2.71
C MET A 161 -7.02 -0.10 1.79
N ILE A 162 -7.54 -1.31 1.94
CA ILE A 162 -8.51 -1.89 1.00
C ILE A 162 -9.92 -1.46 1.39
N ALA A 163 -10.55 -0.66 0.53
CA ALA A 163 -11.96 -0.27 0.64
C ALA A 163 -12.88 -1.32 -0.02
N ASN A 164 -14.13 -1.36 0.44
CA ASN A 164 -15.16 -2.20 -0.18
C ASN A 164 -16.45 -1.42 -0.50
N GLU A 165 -16.46 -0.10 -0.33
CA GLU A 165 -17.56 0.71 -0.81
C GLU A 165 -17.51 0.82 -2.33
N GLY A 166 -18.60 0.44 -2.98
CA GLY A 166 -18.77 0.60 -4.42
C GLY A 166 -18.85 2.07 -4.79
N LEU A 167 -17.77 2.66 -5.26
CA LEU A 167 -17.79 3.98 -5.85
C LEU A 167 -18.71 3.93 -7.08
N SER A 168 -19.80 4.69 -7.06
CA SER A 168 -20.66 4.88 -8.23
C SER A 168 -19.81 5.40 -9.39
N GLY A 169 -19.63 4.58 -10.44
CA GLY A 169 -18.75 4.87 -11.57
C GLY A 169 -17.36 4.22 -11.49
N SER A 170 -17.15 3.21 -10.62
CA SER A 170 -15.93 2.40 -10.64
C SER A 170 -15.73 1.76 -12.01
N MET A 171 -14.51 1.89 -12.53
CA MET A 171 -14.12 1.24 -13.80
C MET A 171 -13.69 -0.21 -13.61
N PHE A 172 -13.58 -0.69 -12.37
CA PHE A 172 -13.12 -2.03 -12.03
C PHE A 172 -14.26 -2.91 -11.51
N GLY A 173 -14.43 -4.07 -12.11
CA GLY A 173 -15.27 -5.15 -11.62
C GLY A 173 -16.63 -4.71 -11.07
N THR A 174 -16.92 -5.08 -9.84
CA THR A 174 -18.14 -4.64 -9.12
C THR A 174 -17.98 -3.27 -8.46
N GLY A 175 -16.77 -2.71 -8.43
CA GLY A 175 -16.41 -1.53 -7.65
C GLY A 175 -16.12 -1.83 -6.16
N ARG A 176 -16.23 -3.09 -5.75
CA ARG A 176 -15.97 -3.58 -4.40
C ARG A 176 -14.74 -4.47 -4.42
N LEU A 177 -13.61 -3.92 -3.98
CA LEU A 177 -12.33 -4.57 -4.17
C LEU A 177 -12.18 -5.86 -3.35
N VAL A 178 -12.73 -5.91 -2.14
CA VAL A 178 -12.71 -7.12 -1.30
C VAL A 178 -13.56 -8.22 -1.92
N ASP A 179 -14.78 -7.88 -2.40
CA ASP A 179 -15.68 -8.84 -3.07
C ASP A 179 -14.99 -9.46 -4.28
N ASP A 180 -14.41 -8.61 -5.15
CA ASP A 180 -13.75 -9.03 -6.37
C ASP A 180 -12.50 -9.88 -6.09
N LEU A 181 -11.71 -9.52 -5.05
CA LEU A 181 -10.52 -10.26 -4.62
C LEU A 181 -10.88 -11.66 -4.10
N VAL A 182 -11.88 -11.74 -3.20
CA VAL A 182 -12.37 -13.02 -2.65
C VAL A 182 -12.89 -13.90 -3.78
N HIS A 183 -13.75 -13.34 -4.64
CA HIS A 183 -14.29 -14.09 -5.77
C HIS A 183 -13.17 -14.60 -6.71
N PHE A 184 -12.19 -13.76 -7.04
CA PHE A 184 -11.06 -14.14 -7.88
C PHE A 184 -10.25 -15.30 -7.26
N VAL A 185 -9.88 -15.19 -5.99
CA VAL A 185 -9.04 -16.20 -5.32
C VAL A 185 -9.76 -17.54 -5.26
N TYR A 186 -11.00 -17.55 -4.77
CA TYR A 186 -11.75 -18.80 -4.53
C TYR A 186 -12.49 -19.33 -5.78
N SER A 187 -12.36 -18.66 -6.94
CA SER A 187 -12.84 -19.19 -8.21
C SER A 187 -12.02 -20.38 -8.73
N CYS A 188 -10.86 -20.67 -8.15
CA CYS A 188 -9.97 -21.74 -8.56
C CYS A 188 -9.67 -22.68 -7.40
N GLU A 189 -9.64 -23.99 -7.68
CA GLU A 189 -9.49 -25.06 -6.71
C GLU A 189 -8.21 -24.94 -5.87
N GLY A 190 -8.31 -25.18 -4.56
CA GLY A 190 -7.20 -25.24 -3.63
C GLY A 190 -6.48 -23.90 -3.40
N CYS A 191 -7.05 -22.78 -3.86
CA CYS A 191 -6.52 -21.45 -3.60
C CYS A 191 -6.90 -20.96 -2.21
N ARG A 192 -6.02 -20.15 -1.62
CA ARG A 192 -6.17 -19.58 -0.29
C ARG A 192 -5.77 -18.12 -0.27
N LEU A 193 -6.39 -17.37 0.62
CA LEU A 193 -6.10 -15.95 0.83
C LEU A 193 -5.54 -15.73 2.23
N MET A 194 -4.47 -14.94 2.32
CA MET A 194 -3.94 -14.39 3.54
C MET A 194 -3.96 -12.87 3.43
N LEU A 195 -4.62 -12.20 4.37
CA LEU A 195 -4.65 -10.75 4.49
C LEU A 195 -3.77 -10.32 5.66
N VAL A 196 -2.90 -9.36 5.40
CA VAL A 196 -1.94 -8.83 6.38
C VAL A 196 -2.15 -7.32 6.47
N GLY A 197 -2.31 -6.78 7.69
CA GLY A 197 -2.53 -5.35 7.86
C GLY A 197 -2.35 -4.87 9.28
N ASP A 198 -2.55 -3.58 9.46
CA ASP A 198 -2.39 -2.87 10.72
C ASP A 198 -3.65 -2.05 11.01
N THR A 199 -4.39 -2.43 12.04
CA THR A 199 -5.67 -1.80 12.42
C THR A 199 -5.52 -0.44 13.10
N ALA A 200 -4.30 -0.08 13.54
CA ALA A 200 -4.03 1.25 14.08
C ALA A 200 -3.69 2.29 12.99
N GLN A 201 -3.44 1.86 11.74
CA GLN A 201 -3.28 2.77 10.61
C GLN A 201 -4.63 3.39 10.20
N LEU A 202 -4.54 4.46 9.39
CA LEU A 202 -5.72 5.07 8.78
C LEU A 202 -6.50 4.04 7.96
N PRO A 203 -7.81 3.90 8.15
CA PRO A 203 -8.67 3.11 7.28
C PRO A 203 -8.83 3.78 5.91
N PRO A 204 -9.46 3.13 4.94
CA PRO A 204 -9.87 3.76 3.69
C PRO A 204 -10.77 4.96 3.94
N VAL A 205 -10.70 5.94 3.05
CA VAL A 205 -11.50 7.17 3.18
C VAL A 205 -12.99 6.84 3.15
N GLY A 206 -13.70 7.27 4.20
CA GLY A 206 -15.14 7.05 4.35
C GLY A 206 -15.51 5.78 5.13
N GLU A 207 -14.52 4.97 5.53
CA GLU A 207 -14.75 3.77 6.33
C GLU A 207 -14.13 3.94 7.74
N GLU A 208 -14.77 3.39 8.76
CA GLU A 208 -14.26 3.44 10.14
C GLU A 208 -13.14 2.42 10.37
N GLU A 209 -13.18 1.31 9.63
CA GLU A 209 -12.24 0.20 9.68
C GLU A 209 -12.10 -0.40 8.29
N SER A 210 -10.94 -0.97 7.95
CA SER A 210 -10.79 -1.64 6.65
C SER A 210 -11.64 -2.93 6.61
N PRO A 211 -12.54 -3.07 5.62
CA PRO A 211 -13.36 -4.27 5.42
C PRO A 211 -12.52 -5.55 5.27
N ALA A 212 -11.32 -5.42 4.69
CA ALA A 212 -10.39 -6.53 4.51
C ALA A 212 -9.78 -7.04 5.84
N LEU A 213 -9.85 -6.24 6.92
CA LEU A 213 -9.38 -6.61 8.25
C LEU A 213 -10.52 -6.96 9.23
N CYS A 214 -11.77 -6.92 8.77
CA CYS A 214 -12.94 -7.26 9.56
C CYS A 214 -13.30 -8.74 9.40
N SER A 215 -13.03 -9.56 10.44
CA SER A 215 -13.31 -11.00 10.41
C SER A 215 -14.80 -11.32 10.19
N GLY A 216 -15.72 -10.52 10.75
CA GLY A 216 -17.16 -10.69 10.54
C GLY A 216 -17.57 -10.50 9.07
N MET A 217 -16.97 -9.54 8.38
CA MET A 217 -17.21 -9.33 6.96
C MET A 217 -16.68 -10.50 6.12
N LEU A 218 -15.48 -10.99 6.43
CA LEU A 218 -14.89 -12.13 5.73
C LEU A 218 -15.69 -13.42 5.94
N GLN A 219 -16.25 -13.61 7.13
CA GLN A 219 -17.19 -14.71 7.41
C GLN A 219 -18.48 -14.61 6.59
N GLY A 220 -18.92 -13.38 6.28
CA GLY A 220 -20.08 -13.12 5.41
C GLY A 220 -19.96 -13.71 4.00
N TYR A 221 -18.74 -13.95 3.51
CA TYR A 221 -18.48 -14.68 2.25
C TYR A 221 -18.53 -16.22 2.39
N GLY A 222 -18.87 -16.74 3.55
CA GLY A 222 -18.85 -18.18 3.83
C GLY A 222 -17.43 -18.72 4.08
N LEU A 223 -16.47 -17.85 4.41
CA LEU A 223 -15.10 -18.22 4.69
C LEU A 223 -14.88 -18.53 6.17
N ASN A 224 -14.09 -19.56 6.46
CA ASN A 224 -13.59 -19.85 7.80
C ASN A 224 -12.37 -18.99 8.08
N VAL A 225 -12.49 -18.02 8.96
CA VAL A 225 -11.44 -17.06 9.28
C VAL A 225 -10.55 -17.59 10.39
N THR A 226 -9.26 -17.81 10.10
CA THR A 226 -8.23 -17.99 11.12
C THR A 226 -7.54 -16.65 11.33
N GLU A 227 -7.65 -16.10 12.54
CA GLU A 227 -7.11 -14.78 12.87
C GLU A 227 -5.97 -14.88 13.88
N ILE A 228 -4.97 -14.00 13.71
CA ILE A 228 -3.95 -13.72 14.72
C ILE A 228 -3.61 -12.24 14.75
N GLU A 229 -3.38 -11.71 15.95
CA GLU A 229 -2.93 -10.34 16.15
C GLU A 229 -1.53 -10.35 16.79
N LEU A 230 -0.56 -9.71 16.12
CA LEU A 230 0.80 -9.54 16.61
C LEU A 230 0.87 -8.23 17.41
N THR A 231 0.98 -8.34 18.72
CA THR A 231 1.05 -7.20 19.65
C THR A 231 2.43 -6.95 20.20
N GLU A 232 3.32 -7.95 20.18
CA GLU A 232 4.67 -7.86 20.69
C GLU A 232 5.59 -7.16 19.69
N VAL A 233 6.29 -6.11 20.12
CA VAL A 233 7.25 -5.38 19.30
C VAL A 233 8.61 -6.08 19.35
N VAL A 234 9.16 -6.44 18.19
CA VAL A 234 10.43 -7.20 18.06
C VAL A 234 11.66 -6.31 18.33
N ARG A 235 11.59 -5.04 17.91
CA ARG A 235 12.67 -4.09 18.16
C ARG A 235 12.60 -3.58 19.60
N GLN A 236 13.76 -3.30 20.20
CA GLN A 236 13.80 -2.67 21.50
C GLN A 236 13.15 -1.28 21.42
N THR A 237 11.92 -1.18 21.91
CA THR A 237 11.20 0.10 22.01
C THR A 237 11.91 1.10 22.94
N ALA A 238 12.79 0.59 23.80
CA ALA A 238 13.60 1.43 24.68
C ALA A 238 14.54 2.38 23.93
N ASP A 239 15.01 1.98 22.74
CA ASP A 239 16.00 2.74 21.97
C ASP A 239 15.37 3.50 20.77
N SER A 240 14.06 3.31 20.49
CA SER A 240 13.37 3.95 19.36
C SER A 240 12.16 4.77 19.84
N GLY A 241 12.25 6.08 19.66
CA GLY A 241 11.15 7.01 19.90
C GLY A 241 10.00 6.84 18.92
N ILE A 242 10.29 6.45 17.69
CA ILE A 242 9.28 6.11 16.67
C ILE A 242 8.39 4.98 17.18
N LEU A 243 8.99 3.86 17.60
CA LEU A 243 8.24 2.69 18.07
C LEU A 243 7.58 2.92 19.43
N TRP A 244 8.25 3.68 20.33
CA TRP A 244 7.68 4.03 21.63
C TRP A 244 6.39 4.84 21.45
N ASN A 245 6.42 5.91 20.65
CA ASN A 245 5.25 6.76 20.39
C ASN A 245 4.17 6.02 19.60
N ALA A 246 4.54 5.22 18.61
CA ALA A 246 3.59 4.37 17.90
C ALA A 246 2.87 3.41 18.85
N THR A 247 3.59 2.80 19.79
CA THR A 247 3.00 1.90 20.80
C THR A 247 2.04 2.64 21.72
N SER A 248 2.42 3.84 22.21
CA SER A 248 1.57 4.68 23.04
C SER A 248 0.29 5.08 22.32
N LEU A 249 0.39 5.58 21.07
CA LEU A 249 -0.77 5.95 20.23
C LEU A 249 -1.71 4.77 20.03
N ARG A 250 -1.16 3.59 19.73
CA ARG A 250 -1.94 2.36 19.57
C ARG A 250 -2.72 2.03 20.84
N GLN A 251 -2.09 2.13 22.03
CA GLN A 251 -2.75 1.86 23.29
C GLN A 251 -3.94 2.83 23.50
N LEU A 252 -3.73 4.12 23.22
CA LEU A 252 -4.80 5.10 23.31
C LEU A 252 -5.98 4.77 22.35
N ILE A 253 -5.68 4.36 21.11
CA ILE A 253 -6.69 3.93 20.16
C ILE A 253 -7.43 2.68 20.66
N SER A 254 -6.70 1.66 21.15
CA SER A 254 -7.29 0.41 21.59
C SER A 254 -8.14 0.54 22.85
N ASN A 255 -7.80 1.50 23.74
CA ASN A 255 -8.53 1.79 24.96
C ASN A 255 -9.65 2.81 24.77
N ASP A 256 -9.85 3.33 23.55
CA ASP A 256 -10.77 4.44 23.26
C ASP A 256 -10.46 5.72 24.08
N GLU A 257 -9.17 5.95 24.37
CA GLU A 257 -8.67 7.11 25.14
C GLU A 257 -8.26 8.26 24.18
N VAL A 258 -9.19 8.72 23.35
CA VAL A 258 -8.92 9.67 22.25
C VAL A 258 -9.46 11.08 22.51
N TYR A 259 -9.63 11.44 23.79
CA TYR A 259 -10.28 12.68 24.23
C TYR A 259 -9.33 13.87 24.45
N ALA A 260 -8.04 13.62 24.56
CA ALA A 260 -7.02 14.63 24.77
C ALA A 260 -5.85 14.44 23.81
N PHE A 261 -5.09 15.50 23.54
CA PHE A 261 -3.91 15.39 22.71
C PHE A 261 -2.93 14.31 23.24
N PRO A 262 -2.48 13.39 22.37
CA PRO A 262 -1.43 12.45 22.76
C PRO A 262 -0.14 13.23 23.06
N ARG A 263 0.56 12.85 24.12
CA ARG A 263 1.85 13.44 24.46
C ARG A 263 2.97 12.64 23.82
N ILE A 264 3.72 13.29 22.93
CA ILE A 264 4.80 12.67 22.18
C ILE A 264 6.08 12.78 22.97
N ARG A 265 6.75 11.68 23.21
CA ARG A 265 8.06 11.61 23.86
C ARG A 265 9.17 11.74 22.82
N VAL A 266 9.95 12.80 22.92
CA VAL A 266 11.10 13.09 22.06
C VAL A 266 12.41 12.85 22.83
N GLY A 267 12.42 13.25 24.08
CA GLY A 267 13.63 13.16 24.90
C GLY A 267 14.11 11.72 25.12
N GLY A 268 15.43 11.52 25.01
CA GLY A 268 16.09 10.21 25.16
C GLY A 268 16.14 9.36 23.90
N PHE A 269 15.66 9.86 22.74
CA PHE A 269 15.68 9.15 21.47
C PHE A 269 16.44 9.92 20.40
N ALA A 270 17.13 9.20 19.53
CA ALA A 270 17.87 9.78 18.42
C ALA A 270 17.02 9.90 17.12
N ASP A 271 15.98 9.06 17.01
CA ASP A 271 15.17 8.84 15.81
C ASP A 271 13.90 9.70 15.76
N ILE A 272 13.63 10.56 16.75
CA ILE A 272 12.50 11.50 16.77
C ILE A 272 12.94 12.85 17.36
N ARG A 273 12.56 13.95 16.70
CA ARG A 273 12.98 15.32 17.07
C ARG A 273 11.86 16.31 16.84
N THR A 274 11.80 17.36 17.64
CA THR A 274 11.05 18.57 17.30
C THR A 274 11.88 19.44 16.35
N LEU A 275 11.20 20.12 15.43
CA LEU A 275 11.83 21.02 14.44
C LEU A 275 11.08 22.34 14.40
N PRO A 276 11.67 23.45 14.83
CA PRO A 276 11.11 24.78 14.62
C PRO A 276 10.99 25.11 13.14
N GLY A 277 9.95 25.86 12.75
CA GLY A 277 9.69 26.15 11.34
C GLY A 277 10.77 27.00 10.65
N ASN A 278 11.54 27.80 11.40
CA ASN A 278 12.66 28.57 10.88
C ASN A 278 13.88 27.68 10.50
N GLU A 279 13.98 26.47 11.05
CA GLU A 279 15.04 25.49 10.76
C GLU A 279 14.64 24.48 9.67
N LEU A 280 13.37 24.51 9.22
CA LEU A 280 12.80 23.51 8.32
C LEU A 280 13.54 23.40 6.98
N ILE A 281 13.91 24.54 6.38
CA ILE A 281 14.60 24.56 5.07
C ILE A 281 15.95 23.87 5.19
N GLU A 282 16.75 24.24 6.18
CA GLU A 282 18.06 23.66 6.44
C GLU A 282 17.98 22.15 6.71
N ALA A 283 17.00 21.72 7.54
CA ALA A 283 16.80 20.31 7.85
C ALA A 283 16.35 19.48 6.63
N LEU A 284 15.56 20.06 5.72
CA LEU A 284 15.16 19.41 4.47
C LEU A 284 16.36 19.34 3.49
N GLU A 285 17.14 20.42 3.35
CA GLU A 285 18.37 20.43 2.52
C GLU A 285 19.36 19.38 2.99
N GLU A 286 19.62 19.31 4.31
CA GLU A 286 20.46 18.28 4.92
C GLU A 286 19.92 16.87 4.63
N SER A 287 18.61 16.69 4.76
CA SER A 287 17.97 15.39 4.52
C SER A 287 18.08 14.97 3.05
N TYR A 288 17.86 15.88 2.12
CA TYR A 288 18.01 15.60 0.69
C TYR A 288 19.47 15.32 0.29
N TYR A 289 20.42 16.01 0.94
CA TYR A 289 21.84 15.74 0.72
C TYR A 289 22.26 14.34 1.18
N HIS A 290 21.77 13.89 2.36
CA HIS A 290 22.17 12.60 2.95
C HIS A 290 21.41 11.41 2.39
N CYS A 291 20.10 11.54 2.17
CA CYS A 291 19.22 10.41 1.85
C CYS A 291 18.64 10.49 0.44
N GLY A 292 18.66 11.67 -0.20
CA GLY A 292 17.96 11.92 -1.46
C GLY A 292 16.51 12.33 -1.27
N THR A 293 15.92 12.86 -2.33
CA THR A 293 14.52 13.33 -2.36
C THR A 293 13.52 12.19 -2.33
N ASP A 294 13.91 11.00 -2.78
CA ASP A 294 13.10 9.77 -2.80
C ASP A 294 12.99 9.09 -1.42
N GLN A 295 13.96 9.36 -0.50
CA GLN A 295 14.01 8.83 0.87
C GLN A 295 13.61 9.86 1.94
N THR A 296 13.13 11.02 1.53
CA THR A 296 12.70 12.10 2.42
C THR A 296 11.32 12.58 2.02
N ILE A 297 10.39 12.69 2.98
CA ILE A 297 9.02 13.14 2.70
C ILE A 297 8.48 14.06 3.78
N VAL A 298 7.61 14.99 3.37
CA VAL A 298 6.79 15.78 4.30
C VAL A 298 5.37 15.21 4.32
N VAL A 299 4.87 14.84 5.49
CA VAL A 299 3.51 14.30 5.69
C VAL A 299 2.63 15.36 6.35
N THR A 300 1.50 15.66 5.71
CA THR A 300 0.56 16.70 6.16
C THR A 300 -0.86 16.15 6.31
N ARG A 301 -1.74 16.96 6.96
CA ARG A 301 -3.16 16.61 7.10
C ARG A 301 -4.04 17.06 5.93
N SER A 302 -3.57 18.00 5.10
CA SER A 302 -4.39 18.56 4.02
C SER A 302 -3.61 18.75 2.72
N ASN A 303 -4.31 18.65 1.60
CA ASN A 303 -3.75 18.92 0.29
C ASN A 303 -3.20 20.36 0.18
N ARG A 304 -3.91 21.34 0.80
CA ARG A 304 -3.46 22.74 0.83
C ARG A 304 -2.08 22.89 1.45
N ARG A 305 -1.83 22.24 2.60
CA ARG A 305 -0.50 22.25 3.25
C ARG A 305 0.53 21.54 2.40
N ALA A 306 0.20 20.39 1.83
CA ALA A 306 1.09 19.66 0.94
C ALA A 306 1.52 20.52 -0.27
N ILE A 307 0.59 21.27 -0.89
CA ILE A 307 0.89 22.18 -1.99
C ILE A 307 1.88 23.28 -1.54
N GLN A 308 1.65 23.89 -0.38
CA GLN A 308 2.55 24.93 0.16
C GLN A 308 3.97 24.39 0.38
N TYR A 309 4.10 23.20 0.97
CA TYR A 309 5.40 22.54 1.14
C TYR A 309 6.05 22.21 -0.20
N ASN A 310 5.32 21.63 -1.14
CA ASN A 310 5.84 21.30 -2.46
C ASN A 310 6.35 22.54 -3.21
N GLN A 311 5.63 23.66 -3.17
CA GLN A 311 6.05 24.92 -3.75
C GLN A 311 7.31 25.48 -3.05
N GLY A 312 7.33 25.45 -1.71
CA GLY A 312 8.47 25.90 -0.92
C GLY A 312 9.74 25.08 -1.18
N ILE A 313 9.61 23.75 -1.22
CA ILE A 313 10.71 22.83 -1.50
C ILE A 313 11.25 23.07 -2.91
N ARG A 314 10.38 23.12 -3.93
CA ARG A 314 10.81 23.34 -5.31
C ARG A 314 11.52 24.68 -5.51
N GLY A 315 10.93 25.78 -5.00
CA GLY A 315 11.47 27.11 -5.23
C GLY A 315 12.69 27.46 -4.36
N ARG A 316 12.70 27.03 -3.08
CA ARG A 316 13.74 27.45 -2.14
C ARG A 316 14.88 26.45 -2.00
N ILE A 317 14.61 25.15 -2.13
CA ILE A 317 15.60 24.09 -1.92
C ILE A 317 16.13 23.58 -3.26
N LEU A 318 15.25 23.27 -4.21
CA LEU A 318 15.64 22.69 -5.49
C LEU A 318 15.94 23.75 -6.57
N GLY A 319 15.58 25.02 -6.33
CA GLY A 319 15.79 26.11 -7.29
C GLY A 319 14.95 25.99 -8.57
N HIS A 320 13.83 25.27 -8.52
CA HIS A 320 12.94 25.09 -9.66
C HIS A 320 11.95 26.25 -9.75
N GLU A 321 12.18 27.17 -10.68
CA GLU A 321 11.33 28.36 -10.91
C GLU A 321 10.14 28.03 -11.84
N GLU A 322 10.35 27.13 -12.82
CA GLU A 322 9.31 26.70 -13.76
C GLU A 322 8.26 25.82 -13.06
N GLU A 323 7.07 25.75 -13.63
CA GLU A 323 5.99 24.96 -13.05
C GLU A 323 6.30 23.45 -13.05
N LEU A 324 7.10 22.98 -14.02
CA LEU A 324 7.60 21.62 -14.07
C LEU A 324 9.04 21.62 -14.58
N SER A 325 9.90 20.87 -13.93
CA SER A 325 11.34 20.82 -14.23
C SER A 325 11.83 19.38 -14.30
N GLY A 326 12.91 19.16 -15.04
CA GLY A 326 13.59 17.85 -15.02
C GLY A 326 14.06 17.52 -13.59
N GLY A 327 13.81 16.31 -13.14
CA GLY A 327 14.08 15.86 -11.77
C GLY A 327 12.90 16.02 -10.80
N ASP A 328 11.84 16.73 -11.17
CA ASP A 328 10.66 16.84 -10.31
C ASP A 328 10.07 15.47 -9.98
N LEU A 329 9.75 15.28 -8.69
CA LEU A 329 8.99 14.14 -8.20
C LEU A 329 7.49 14.42 -8.33
N LEU A 330 6.80 13.56 -9.04
CA LEU A 330 5.36 13.61 -9.23
C LEU A 330 4.71 12.36 -8.65
N MET A 331 3.47 12.53 -8.19
CA MET A 331 2.58 11.43 -7.83
C MET A 331 1.35 11.49 -8.73
N VAL A 332 0.97 10.36 -9.29
CA VAL A 332 -0.25 10.23 -10.10
C VAL A 332 -1.47 10.39 -9.20
N ALA A 333 -2.37 11.27 -9.60
CA ALA A 333 -3.54 11.64 -8.80
C ALA A 333 -4.79 10.81 -9.14
N LYS A 334 -4.80 10.17 -10.31
CA LYS A 334 -5.91 9.35 -10.81
C LYS A 334 -5.37 8.23 -11.68
N ASN A 335 -5.96 7.04 -11.58
CA ASN A 335 -5.60 5.93 -12.45
C ASN A 335 -5.69 6.32 -13.92
N ASN A 336 -4.70 5.92 -14.72
CA ASN A 336 -4.65 6.18 -16.14
C ASN A 336 -4.32 4.90 -16.92
N TYR A 337 -5.15 4.58 -17.92
CA TYR A 337 -5.10 3.36 -18.71
C TYR A 337 -4.64 3.59 -20.14
N PHE A 338 -4.59 4.84 -20.54
CA PHE A 338 -4.34 5.23 -21.93
C PHE A 338 -2.86 5.12 -22.30
N TRP A 339 -1.97 5.62 -21.44
CA TRP A 339 -0.54 5.72 -21.76
C TRP A 339 0.21 4.39 -21.73
N CYS A 340 -0.36 3.39 -21.09
CA CYS A 340 0.26 2.05 -20.95
C CYS A 340 -0.51 0.96 -21.70
N LYS A 341 -1.47 1.30 -22.57
CA LYS A 341 -2.37 0.35 -23.24
C LYS A 341 -1.67 -0.77 -24.02
N ASP A 342 -0.46 -0.51 -24.55
CA ASP A 342 0.33 -1.48 -25.31
C ASP A 342 1.39 -2.19 -24.45
N ASN A 343 1.49 -1.85 -23.18
CA ASN A 343 2.48 -2.42 -22.25
C ASN A 343 1.85 -3.55 -21.42
N LYS A 344 2.34 -4.78 -21.62
CA LYS A 344 1.84 -5.96 -20.88
C LYS A 344 2.33 -5.99 -19.42
N GLU A 345 3.45 -5.36 -19.13
CA GLU A 345 4.03 -5.33 -17.78
C GLU A 345 3.39 -4.25 -16.92
N LEU A 346 3.01 -3.12 -17.52
CA LEU A 346 2.31 -2.02 -16.87
C LEU A 346 1.01 -1.71 -17.62
N PRO A 347 -0.09 -2.40 -17.33
CA PRO A 347 -1.36 -2.21 -18.06
C PRO A 347 -2.05 -0.87 -17.77
N PHE A 348 -1.70 -0.20 -16.70
CA PHE A 348 -2.16 1.14 -16.31
C PHE A 348 -1.22 1.76 -15.29
N ILE A 349 -1.30 3.08 -15.13
CA ILE A 349 -0.62 3.84 -14.09
C ILE A 349 -1.62 4.07 -12.96
N ALA A 350 -1.28 3.65 -11.75
CA ALA A 350 -2.18 3.72 -10.60
C ALA A 350 -2.14 5.09 -9.91
N ASN A 351 -3.25 5.46 -9.27
CA ASN A 351 -3.28 6.55 -8.31
C ASN A 351 -2.30 6.25 -7.16
N GLY A 352 -1.41 7.18 -6.88
CA GLY A 352 -0.35 7.04 -5.88
C GLY A 352 1.00 6.58 -6.44
N ASP A 353 1.07 6.16 -7.72
CA ASP A 353 2.35 5.86 -8.34
C ASP A 353 3.23 7.11 -8.41
N VAL A 354 4.52 6.93 -8.13
CA VAL A 354 5.52 8.01 -8.16
C VAL A 354 6.26 7.98 -9.48
N ALA A 355 6.49 9.16 -10.04
CA ALA A 355 7.24 9.36 -11.27
C ALA A 355 8.27 10.48 -11.12
N VAL A 356 9.41 10.34 -11.80
CA VAL A 356 10.42 11.40 -11.93
C VAL A 356 10.33 11.98 -13.32
N VAL A 357 10.26 13.30 -13.43
CA VAL A 357 10.29 14.00 -14.72
C VAL A 357 11.69 13.91 -15.30
N ARG A 358 11.84 13.23 -16.42
CA ARG A 358 13.09 13.18 -17.18
C ARG A 358 13.20 14.30 -18.19
N ARG A 359 12.08 14.60 -18.85
CA ARG A 359 12.00 15.67 -19.86
C ARG A 359 10.64 16.37 -19.76
N PHE A 360 10.64 17.65 -20.02
CA PHE A 360 9.48 18.51 -20.09
C PHE A 360 9.55 19.35 -21.37
N ARG A 361 8.45 19.43 -22.13
CA ARG A 361 8.38 20.14 -23.41
C ARG A 361 6.96 20.60 -23.71
N ASN A 362 6.86 21.56 -24.64
CA ASN A 362 5.62 21.92 -25.33
C ASN A 362 4.44 22.20 -24.39
N GLU A 363 4.63 23.13 -23.44
CA GLU A 363 3.49 23.65 -22.69
C GLU A 363 2.48 24.30 -23.64
N ARG A 364 1.20 23.98 -23.44
CA ARG A 364 0.11 24.49 -24.28
C ARG A 364 -1.18 24.64 -23.49
N SER A 365 -1.96 25.68 -23.83
CA SER A 365 -3.27 25.92 -23.25
C SER A 365 -4.34 25.50 -24.25
N LEU A 366 -5.12 24.45 -23.93
CA LEU A 366 -6.19 23.90 -24.76
C LEU A 366 -7.39 23.61 -23.85
N TYR A 367 -8.61 23.76 -24.37
CA TYR A 367 -9.86 23.40 -23.67
C TYR A 367 -10.06 24.11 -22.33
N GLY A 368 -9.35 25.21 -22.07
CA GLY A 368 -9.36 25.93 -20.79
C GLY A 368 -8.45 25.32 -19.72
N PHE A 369 -7.58 24.40 -20.11
CA PHE A 369 -6.56 23.75 -19.24
C PHE A 369 -5.16 23.87 -19.87
N ARG A 370 -4.13 23.65 -19.03
CA ARG A 370 -2.73 23.66 -19.45
C ARG A 370 -2.17 22.25 -19.46
N PHE A 371 -1.50 21.92 -20.53
CA PHE A 371 -0.93 20.59 -20.77
C PHE A 371 0.55 20.71 -21.11
N ALA A 372 1.32 19.67 -20.84
CA ALA A 372 2.70 19.56 -21.27
C ALA A 372 3.05 18.11 -21.66
N ASP A 373 3.96 18.00 -22.64
CA ASP A 373 4.54 16.72 -23.00
C ASP A 373 5.69 16.41 -22.02
N VAL A 374 5.69 15.20 -21.46
CA VAL A 374 6.70 14.78 -20.50
C VAL A 374 7.22 13.38 -20.84
N THR A 375 8.50 13.15 -20.53
CA THR A 375 9.04 11.79 -20.35
C THR A 375 9.17 11.55 -18.85
N LEU A 376 8.44 10.58 -18.34
CA LEU A 376 8.43 10.19 -16.93
C LEU A 376 9.21 8.90 -16.74
N GLN A 377 10.01 8.82 -15.68
CA GLN A 377 10.57 7.57 -15.18
C GLN A 377 9.73 7.09 -14.00
N LEU A 378 9.41 5.82 -13.98
CA LEU A 378 8.61 5.15 -12.94
C LEU A 378 9.50 4.27 -12.07
N PRO A 379 10.02 4.76 -10.91
CA PRO A 379 10.98 4.01 -10.09
C PRO A 379 10.42 2.70 -9.52
N ASP A 380 9.11 2.64 -9.29
CA ASP A 380 8.45 1.44 -8.76
C ASP A 380 8.21 0.34 -9.81
N TYR A 381 8.55 0.62 -11.09
CA TYR A 381 8.40 -0.28 -12.23
C TYR A 381 9.73 -0.42 -13.00
N ASP A 382 10.80 -0.76 -12.28
CA ASP A 382 12.15 -1.00 -12.81
C ASP A 382 12.68 0.18 -13.66
N ASP A 383 12.42 1.41 -13.18
CA ASP A 383 12.83 2.65 -13.84
C ASP A 383 12.32 2.82 -15.27
N MET A 384 11.18 2.21 -15.59
CA MET A 384 10.57 2.30 -16.91
C MET A 384 10.32 3.76 -17.30
N GLU A 385 10.70 4.14 -18.51
CA GLU A 385 10.39 5.44 -19.09
C GLU A 385 9.07 5.41 -19.86
N LEU A 386 8.30 6.48 -19.72
CA LEU A 386 7.00 6.67 -20.34
C LEU A 386 6.87 8.08 -20.88
N ASP A 387 6.55 8.20 -22.18
CA ASP A 387 6.14 9.47 -22.78
C ASP A 387 4.64 9.66 -22.59
N ALA A 388 4.25 10.81 -22.05
CA ALA A 388 2.85 11.12 -21.76
C ALA A 388 2.58 12.63 -21.85
N VAL A 389 1.30 12.98 -21.85
CA VAL A 389 0.85 14.36 -21.61
C VAL A 389 0.36 14.47 -20.17
N VAL A 390 0.82 15.50 -19.46
CA VAL A 390 0.35 15.81 -18.10
C VAL A 390 -0.55 17.03 -18.11
N LEU A 391 -1.48 17.07 -17.17
CA LEU A 391 -2.36 18.19 -16.90
C LEU A 391 -1.75 19.05 -15.77
N LEU A 392 -1.23 20.22 -16.13
CA LEU A 392 -0.50 21.09 -15.19
C LEU A 392 -1.39 21.70 -14.11
N ASP A 393 -2.65 21.99 -14.41
CA ASP A 393 -3.57 22.62 -13.44
C ASP A 393 -3.79 21.75 -12.20
N THR A 394 -3.63 20.44 -12.29
CA THR A 394 -3.74 19.55 -11.14
C THR A 394 -2.58 19.71 -10.14
N LEU A 395 -1.41 20.20 -10.55
CA LEU A 395 -0.25 20.41 -9.67
C LEU A 395 -0.55 21.37 -8.52
N ARG A 396 -1.38 22.38 -8.75
CA ARG A 396 -1.71 23.43 -7.78
C ARG A 396 -3.12 23.34 -7.22
N SER A 397 -3.96 22.44 -7.71
CA SER A 397 -5.33 22.25 -7.23
C SER A 397 -5.35 21.65 -5.81
N GLU A 398 -6.23 22.14 -4.94
CA GLU A 398 -6.48 21.53 -3.62
C GLU A 398 -7.31 20.24 -3.72
N ALA A 399 -8.05 20.05 -4.82
CA ALA A 399 -8.75 18.81 -5.09
C ALA A 399 -7.76 17.65 -5.32
N SER A 400 -8.13 16.44 -4.98
CA SER A 400 -7.27 15.25 -5.18
C SER A 400 -6.96 14.99 -6.65
N ALA A 401 -7.90 15.28 -7.55
CA ALA A 401 -7.82 15.19 -9.00
C ALA A 401 -8.75 16.24 -9.59
N LEU A 402 -8.97 16.30 -10.91
CA LEU A 402 -10.02 17.13 -11.50
C LEU A 402 -11.37 16.86 -10.84
N THR A 403 -12.06 17.90 -10.46
CA THR A 403 -13.45 17.82 -9.98
C THR A 403 -14.35 17.28 -11.10
N ARG A 404 -15.52 16.77 -10.73
CA ARG A 404 -16.50 16.29 -11.70
C ARG A 404 -16.87 17.38 -12.72
N GLN A 405 -17.04 18.60 -12.27
CA GLN A 405 -17.37 19.75 -13.13
C GLN A 405 -16.25 20.06 -14.14
N GLU A 406 -15.00 20.07 -13.69
CA GLU A 406 -13.83 20.27 -14.56
C GLU A 406 -13.68 19.13 -15.57
N GLN A 407 -13.96 17.89 -15.16
CA GLN A 407 -13.89 16.73 -16.04
C GLN A 407 -15.00 16.75 -17.10
N GLU A 408 -16.22 17.16 -16.73
CA GLU A 408 -17.32 17.37 -17.67
C GLU A 408 -17.00 18.54 -18.62
N GLN A 409 -16.40 19.62 -18.14
CA GLN A 409 -15.94 20.75 -18.98
C GLN A 409 -14.91 20.27 -20.01
N LEU A 410 -13.88 19.53 -19.58
CA LEU A 410 -12.87 18.99 -20.50
C LEU A 410 -13.50 18.06 -21.54
N PHE A 411 -14.42 17.19 -21.13
CA PHE A 411 -15.14 16.31 -22.02
C PHE A 411 -15.90 17.09 -23.10
N HIS A 412 -16.66 18.11 -22.70
CA HIS A 412 -17.44 18.92 -23.63
C HIS A 412 -16.58 19.72 -24.61
N ARG A 413 -15.44 20.26 -24.14
CA ARG A 413 -14.52 21.00 -25.00
C ARG A 413 -13.82 20.09 -26.02
N VAL A 414 -13.36 18.91 -25.60
CA VAL A 414 -12.79 17.92 -26.53
C VAL A 414 -13.87 17.38 -27.48
N TRP A 415 -15.14 17.28 -27.02
CA TRP A 415 -16.26 16.90 -27.89
C TRP A 415 -16.42 17.86 -29.06
N GLU A 416 -16.22 19.14 -28.90
CA GLU A 416 -16.35 20.16 -29.95
C GLU A 416 -15.33 19.96 -31.09
N ASP A 417 -14.21 19.29 -30.86
CA ASP A 417 -13.16 19.04 -31.87
C ASP A 417 -13.49 17.91 -32.88
N TYR A 418 -14.53 17.12 -32.58
CA TYR A 418 -14.97 16.02 -33.46
C TYR A 418 -16.37 16.23 -34.06
N PRO A 419 -16.67 17.38 -34.74
CA PRO A 419 -18.00 17.67 -35.28
C PRO A 419 -18.40 16.73 -36.40
N GLU A 420 -17.41 16.18 -37.15
CA GLU A 420 -17.60 15.29 -38.28
C GLU A 420 -18.19 13.92 -37.88
N ILE A 421 -18.05 13.53 -36.58
CA ILE A 421 -18.60 12.27 -36.09
C ILE A 421 -20.02 12.51 -35.58
N THR A 422 -21.01 12.27 -36.44
CA THR A 422 -22.42 12.49 -36.13
C THR A 422 -23.01 11.48 -35.15
N ASN A 423 -22.50 10.26 -35.12
CA ASN A 423 -22.91 9.21 -34.18
C ASN A 423 -22.35 9.51 -32.78
N LYS A 424 -23.24 9.80 -31.82
CA LYS A 424 -22.88 10.17 -30.46
C LYS A 424 -22.01 9.11 -29.75
N GLN A 425 -22.29 7.83 -29.95
CA GLN A 425 -21.50 6.75 -29.34
C GLN A 425 -20.09 6.67 -29.93
N ALA A 426 -19.98 6.76 -31.27
CA ALA A 426 -18.69 6.78 -31.96
C ALA A 426 -17.85 8.02 -31.57
N ARG A 427 -18.49 9.18 -31.42
CA ARG A 427 -17.84 10.43 -30.97
C ARG A 427 -17.36 10.32 -29.52
N ALA A 428 -18.17 9.80 -28.60
CA ALA A 428 -17.76 9.54 -27.23
C ALA A 428 -16.58 8.55 -27.15
N LYS A 429 -16.58 7.50 -27.98
CA LYS A 429 -15.45 6.57 -28.08
C LYS A 429 -14.18 7.29 -28.56
N LYS A 430 -14.28 8.18 -29.55
CA LYS A 430 -13.12 8.93 -30.04
C LYS A 430 -12.51 9.83 -28.98
N ILE A 431 -13.35 10.48 -28.14
CA ILE A 431 -12.87 11.31 -27.03
C ILE A 431 -12.08 10.47 -26.02
N LYS A 432 -12.52 9.25 -25.73
CA LYS A 432 -11.80 8.33 -24.83
C LYS A 432 -10.43 7.90 -25.39
N GLU A 433 -10.20 8.04 -26.68
CA GLU A 433 -8.92 7.83 -27.36
C GLU A 433 -8.11 9.13 -27.53
N ASP A 434 -8.65 10.27 -27.07
CA ASP A 434 -7.99 11.57 -27.19
C ASP A 434 -6.87 11.73 -26.17
N THR A 435 -5.74 12.25 -26.61
CA THR A 435 -4.51 12.43 -25.83
C THR A 435 -4.71 13.39 -24.65
N TYR A 436 -5.41 14.51 -24.87
CA TYR A 436 -5.62 15.55 -23.85
C TYR A 436 -6.71 15.18 -22.86
N TYR A 437 -7.76 14.48 -23.32
CA TYR A 437 -8.77 13.92 -22.42
C TYR A 437 -8.16 12.90 -21.44
N ASN A 438 -7.14 12.17 -21.91
CA ASN A 438 -6.40 11.17 -21.13
C ASN A 438 -5.10 11.70 -20.52
N ALA A 439 -4.89 13.02 -20.47
CA ALA A 439 -3.71 13.59 -19.84
C ALA A 439 -3.58 13.10 -18.39
N LEU A 440 -2.35 12.78 -17.97
CA LEU A 440 -2.07 12.35 -16.60
C LEU A 440 -2.36 13.49 -15.64
N GLN A 441 -3.18 13.21 -14.65
CA GLN A 441 -3.41 14.11 -13.52
C GLN A 441 -2.36 13.82 -12.46
N VAL A 442 -1.54 14.81 -12.15
CA VAL A 442 -0.35 14.65 -11.29
C VAL A 442 -0.28 15.70 -10.19
N LYS A 443 0.39 15.37 -9.11
CA LYS A 443 0.75 16.25 -7.99
C LYS A 443 2.26 16.19 -7.78
N TYR A 444 2.86 17.20 -7.16
CA TYR A 444 4.22 17.05 -6.65
C TYR A 444 4.24 16.07 -5.48
N ALA A 445 5.35 15.36 -5.32
CA ALA A 445 5.47 14.25 -4.38
C ALA A 445 6.50 14.47 -3.25
N TYR A 446 7.01 15.68 -3.06
CA TYR A 446 7.90 15.99 -1.93
C TYR A 446 7.14 16.12 -0.60
N ALA A 447 5.88 16.58 -0.68
CA ALA A 447 4.96 16.65 0.45
C ALA A 447 3.60 16.07 0.04
N VAL A 448 3.05 15.20 0.87
CA VAL A 448 1.79 14.49 0.59
C VAL A 448 0.91 14.44 1.83
N THR A 449 -0.36 14.12 1.65
CA THR A 449 -1.22 13.78 2.79
C THR A 449 -0.89 12.40 3.34
N CYS A 450 -1.20 12.15 4.61
CA CYS A 450 -0.91 10.87 5.26
C CYS A 450 -1.55 9.68 4.53
N HIS A 451 -2.78 9.81 4.00
CA HIS A 451 -3.40 8.76 3.19
C HIS A 451 -2.56 8.41 1.94
N LYS A 452 -1.93 9.42 1.33
CA LYS A 452 -1.04 9.21 0.18
C LYS A 452 0.33 8.64 0.57
N ALA A 453 0.72 8.76 1.83
CA ALA A 453 1.94 8.18 2.36
C ALA A 453 1.78 6.72 2.81
N GLN A 454 0.55 6.20 2.89
CA GLN A 454 0.30 4.80 3.25
C GLN A 454 0.95 3.83 2.24
N GLY A 455 1.44 2.71 2.75
CA GLY A 455 2.18 1.71 1.95
C GLY A 455 3.60 2.13 1.56
N GLY A 456 4.00 3.40 1.84
CA GLY A 456 5.35 3.90 1.65
C GLY A 456 6.16 3.92 2.95
N GLN A 457 7.49 3.92 2.80
CA GLN A 457 8.46 4.10 3.88
C GLN A 457 9.58 5.01 3.40
N TRP A 458 10.11 5.85 4.29
CA TRP A 458 11.18 6.81 4.00
C TRP A 458 12.15 6.85 5.17
N GLN A 459 13.41 7.12 4.89
CA GLN A 459 14.41 7.27 5.93
C GLN A 459 14.09 8.46 6.83
N ARG A 460 13.70 9.60 6.25
CA ARG A 460 13.38 10.83 6.99
C ARG A 460 11.97 11.31 6.68
N VAL A 461 11.18 11.48 7.73
CA VAL A 461 9.78 11.92 7.63
C VAL A 461 9.57 13.20 8.45
N PHE A 462 9.13 14.25 7.77
CA PHE A 462 8.74 15.52 8.40
C PHE A 462 7.22 15.54 8.56
N ILE A 463 6.74 15.66 9.80
CA ILE A 463 5.31 15.63 10.11
C ILE A 463 4.82 17.02 10.50
N ASP A 464 3.90 17.57 9.72
CA ASP A 464 3.20 18.82 10.03
C ASP A 464 1.71 18.53 10.26
N GLN A 465 1.29 18.56 11.52
CA GLN A 465 -0.12 18.39 11.88
C GLN A 465 -0.98 19.59 11.51
N GLY A 466 -0.38 20.77 11.25
CA GLY A 466 -1.09 22.01 11.06
C GLY A 466 -1.81 22.50 12.32
N TYR A 467 -2.89 23.25 12.12
CA TYR A 467 -3.73 23.71 13.22
C TYR A 467 -4.73 22.62 13.62
N VAL A 468 -4.70 22.22 14.89
CA VAL A 468 -5.60 21.24 15.50
C VAL A 468 -6.03 21.74 16.88
N THR A 469 -7.31 21.67 17.15
CA THR A 469 -7.91 21.99 18.45
C THR A 469 -8.46 20.72 19.11
N GLU A 470 -8.77 20.77 20.41
CA GLU A 470 -9.28 19.59 21.13
C GLU A 470 -10.60 19.06 20.58
N ASP A 471 -11.47 19.94 20.07
CA ASP A 471 -12.72 19.59 19.43
C ASP A 471 -12.57 18.92 18.05
N MET A 472 -11.35 18.94 17.46
CA MET A 472 -11.01 18.21 16.26
C MET A 472 -10.42 16.82 16.53
N LEU A 473 -10.27 16.45 17.80
CA LEU A 473 -9.76 15.13 18.14
C LEU A 473 -10.80 14.05 17.86
N SER A 474 -10.32 12.97 17.29
CA SER A 474 -11.11 11.80 16.91
C SER A 474 -10.19 10.59 16.79
N PRO A 475 -10.71 9.38 16.77
CA PRO A 475 -9.90 8.19 16.48
C PRO A 475 -9.05 8.35 15.19
N ASP A 476 -9.58 9.04 14.18
CA ASP A 476 -8.87 9.30 12.93
C ASP A 476 -7.64 10.19 13.10
N TYR A 477 -7.66 11.15 14.03
CA TYR A 477 -6.47 11.95 14.32
C TYR A 477 -5.36 11.10 14.90
N PHE A 478 -5.67 10.18 15.82
CA PHE A 478 -4.68 9.29 16.42
C PHE A 478 -4.15 8.28 15.41
N ARG A 479 -5.02 7.71 14.57
CA ARG A 479 -4.62 6.84 13.46
C ARG A 479 -3.77 7.59 12.43
N TRP A 480 -4.12 8.86 12.15
CA TRP A 480 -3.32 9.72 11.29
C TRP A 480 -1.90 9.90 11.83
N LEU A 481 -1.79 10.24 13.11
CA LEU A 481 -0.49 10.47 13.74
C LEU A 481 0.34 9.18 13.83
N TYR A 482 -0.31 8.08 14.22
CA TYR A 482 0.30 6.74 14.20
C TYR A 482 0.82 6.38 12.82
N THR A 483 -0.02 6.55 11.79
CA THR A 483 0.36 6.25 10.41
C THR A 483 1.52 7.12 9.98
N ALA A 484 1.49 8.42 10.25
CA ALA A 484 2.55 9.37 9.86
C ALA A 484 3.91 9.01 10.51
N ILE A 485 3.93 8.76 11.83
CA ILE A 485 5.15 8.41 12.57
C ILE A 485 5.75 7.09 12.07
N THR A 486 4.90 6.11 11.77
CA THR A 486 5.34 4.77 11.34
C THR A 486 5.81 4.72 9.88
N ARG A 487 5.78 5.84 9.14
CA ARG A 487 6.37 5.92 7.79
C ARG A 487 7.88 6.06 7.81
N ALA A 488 8.46 6.52 8.92
CA ALA A 488 9.90 6.70 9.05
C ALA A 488 10.61 5.38 9.37
N THR A 489 11.74 5.16 8.71
CA THR A 489 12.65 4.04 9.01
C THR A 489 13.84 4.48 9.85
N GLU A 490 14.22 5.78 9.82
CA GLU A 490 15.36 6.32 10.55
C GLU A 490 15.01 7.50 11.45
N THR A 491 14.39 8.56 10.91
CA THR A 491 14.15 9.79 11.69
C THR A 491 12.80 10.43 11.39
N VAL A 492 12.09 10.81 12.45
CA VAL A 492 10.89 11.65 12.44
C VAL A 492 11.24 13.07 12.90
N TYR A 493 10.82 14.07 12.14
CA TYR A 493 10.85 15.48 12.52
C TYR A 493 9.43 15.99 12.73
N LEU A 494 9.11 16.43 13.94
CA LEU A 494 7.83 17.04 14.33
C LEU A 494 7.91 18.55 14.09
N VAL A 495 7.32 19.02 12.97
CA VAL A 495 7.45 20.42 12.54
C VAL A 495 6.50 21.33 13.30
N ASN A 496 7.02 22.37 13.96
CA ASN A 496 6.24 23.32 14.76
C ASN A 496 5.32 22.65 15.79
N TRP A 497 5.79 21.59 16.44
CA TRP A 497 4.97 20.83 17.38
C TRP A 497 4.73 21.62 18.67
N PRO A 498 3.47 21.73 19.16
CA PRO A 498 3.16 22.45 20.38
C PRO A 498 3.79 21.81 21.63
N GLU A 499 4.39 22.61 22.50
CA GLU A 499 5.07 22.12 23.72
C GLU A 499 4.13 21.35 24.67
N ASN A 500 2.86 21.76 24.74
CA ASN A 500 1.86 21.09 25.57
C ASN A 500 1.46 19.69 25.05
N GLN A 501 1.87 19.32 23.85
CA GLN A 501 1.70 17.99 23.28
C GLN A 501 2.98 17.14 23.36
N LEU A 502 4.01 17.66 24.01
CA LEU A 502 5.25 16.93 24.27
C LEU A 502 5.24 16.37 25.70
N LEU A 503 5.78 15.16 25.85
CA LEU A 503 6.04 14.59 27.16
C LEU A 503 7.31 15.24 27.73
N GLN A 504 7.16 16.04 28.78
CA GLN A 504 8.30 16.58 29.48
C GLN A 504 9.00 15.43 30.23
N MET A 505 10.33 15.33 30.11
CA MET A 505 11.10 14.43 30.93
C MET A 505 11.25 15.09 32.32
N GLU A 506 10.78 14.44 33.35
CA GLU A 506 11.10 14.80 34.74
C GLU A 506 12.58 14.54 35.06
#